data_6c50f5a7205d921bf11f85a11f1d1160
#
_entry.id   6c50f5a7205d921bf11f85a11f1d1160
#
_cell.length_a   1.000
_cell.length_b   1.000
_cell.length_c   1.000
_cell.angle_alpha   90.00
_cell.angle_beta   90.00
_cell.angle_gamma   90.00
#
_symmetry.space_group_name_H-M   'P 1'
#
loop_
_entity.id
_entity.type
_entity.pdbx_description
1 polymer ?
#
loop_
_entity_poly.entity_id
_entity_poly.type
_entity_poly.pdbx_seq_one_letter_code
_entity_poly.pdbx_strand_id
1 'polypeptide(L)'
;MSDNTSFVKTPPMGWNSWDCYGTAVNEETVRANAKFMAENLKPFGWQYIVVDIQWSNPIAKNHEYQPFTELCMDEYSRLIPAVERFPSAAGGKGFAPLAEYVHSLGLKFGIHIMRGIPRQAVHRNTAIKGTSR
;
A
#
# COMPACT_ATOMS: atom_id res chain seq x y z
N MET A 1 -33.41 7.45 -0.77
CA MET A 1 -32.23 6.76 -1.28
C MET A 1 -31.21 7.85 -1.61
N SER A 2 -30.11 7.94 -0.86
CA SER A 2 -29.04 8.90 -1.20
C SER A 2 -28.40 8.48 -2.53
N ASP A 3 -28.35 9.42 -3.44
CA ASP A 3 -27.77 9.20 -4.76
C ASP A 3 -26.25 8.99 -4.63
N ASN A 4 -25.80 7.73 -4.66
CA ASN A 4 -24.39 7.36 -4.54
C ASN A 4 -23.54 7.76 -5.75
N THR A 5 -24.15 8.32 -6.79
CA THR A 5 -23.44 8.81 -7.99
C THR A 5 -22.61 10.06 -7.76
N SER A 6 -22.75 10.70 -6.58
CA SER A 6 -21.99 11.91 -6.26
C SER A 6 -20.51 11.66 -5.89
N PHE A 7 -20.13 10.43 -5.55
CA PHE A 7 -18.78 10.12 -5.07
C PHE A 7 -17.75 9.95 -6.18
N VAL A 8 -18.15 9.42 -7.33
CA VAL A 8 -17.25 9.17 -8.47
C VAL A 8 -17.93 9.61 -9.75
N LYS A 9 -17.69 10.84 -10.14
CA LYS A 9 -18.24 11.41 -11.40
C LYS A 9 -17.47 10.97 -12.64
N THR A 10 -16.21 10.61 -12.49
CA THR A 10 -15.30 10.19 -13.56
C THR A 10 -14.42 9.04 -13.07
N PRO A 11 -13.86 8.21 -13.96
CA PRO A 11 -12.87 7.22 -13.58
C PRO A 11 -11.71 7.86 -12.79
N PRO A 12 -11.23 7.23 -11.72
CA PRO A 12 -10.10 7.76 -10.96
C PRO A 12 -8.83 7.78 -11.82
N MET A 13 -8.12 8.90 -11.81
CA MET A 13 -6.84 9.05 -12.49
C MET A 13 -5.71 8.97 -11.47
N GLY A 14 -4.80 8.04 -11.66
CA GLY A 14 -3.72 7.81 -10.71
C GLY A 14 -2.63 6.90 -11.23
N TRP A 15 -1.59 6.79 -10.44
CA TRP A 15 -0.48 5.88 -10.63
C TRP A 15 -0.60 4.69 -9.68
N ASN A 16 -0.39 3.51 -10.22
CA ASN A 16 -0.28 2.27 -9.47
C ASN A 16 1.14 1.72 -9.66
N SER A 17 1.76 1.26 -8.60
CA SER A 17 3.16 0.83 -8.64
C SER A 17 3.41 -0.46 -9.42
N TRP A 18 2.36 -1.25 -9.69
CA TRP A 18 2.52 -2.59 -10.27
C TRP A 18 3.17 -2.58 -11.65
N ASP A 19 2.65 -1.76 -12.55
CA ASP A 19 3.10 -1.79 -13.95
C ASP A 19 4.57 -1.38 -14.13
N CYS A 20 5.07 -0.52 -13.24
CA CYS A 20 6.44 -0.01 -13.30
C CYS A 20 7.43 -0.82 -12.45
N TYR A 21 7.00 -1.28 -11.27
CA TYR A 21 7.91 -1.83 -10.25
C TYR A 21 7.51 -3.22 -9.77
N GLY A 22 6.32 -3.72 -10.14
CA GLY A 22 5.82 -5.00 -9.66
C GLY A 22 5.86 -5.08 -8.14
N THR A 23 6.45 -6.15 -7.62
CA THR A 23 6.62 -6.35 -6.17
C THR A 23 7.80 -5.56 -5.58
N ALA A 24 8.66 -4.95 -6.40
CA ALA A 24 9.90 -4.28 -5.96
C ALA A 24 9.71 -2.84 -5.48
N VAL A 25 8.49 -2.29 -5.55
CA VAL A 25 8.20 -0.93 -5.10
C VAL A 25 8.69 -0.69 -3.67
N ASN A 26 9.28 0.47 -3.43
CA ASN A 26 9.77 0.90 -2.13
C ASN A 26 9.36 2.35 -1.84
N GLU A 27 9.61 2.84 -0.64
CA GLU A 27 9.22 4.17 -0.22
C GLU A 27 9.83 5.28 -1.10
N GLU A 28 11.09 5.15 -1.50
CA GLU A 28 11.78 6.13 -2.34
C GLU A 28 11.09 6.26 -3.70
N THR A 29 10.79 5.14 -4.35
CA THR A 29 10.09 5.15 -5.65
C THR A 29 8.68 5.73 -5.54
N VAL A 30 7.94 5.43 -4.46
CA VAL A 30 6.61 6.02 -4.23
C VAL A 30 6.70 7.53 -4.07
N ARG A 31 7.66 8.02 -3.27
CA ARG A 31 7.87 9.46 -3.06
C ARG A 31 8.25 10.18 -4.35
N ALA A 32 9.13 9.59 -5.15
CA ALA A 32 9.56 10.16 -6.43
C ALA A 32 8.38 10.29 -7.42
N ASN A 33 7.57 9.23 -7.56
CA ASN A 33 6.40 9.25 -8.44
C ASN A 33 5.31 10.19 -7.94
N ALA A 34 5.10 10.27 -6.61
CA ALA A 34 4.16 11.23 -6.02
C ALA A 34 4.59 12.68 -6.30
N LYS A 35 5.88 13.00 -6.13
CA LYS A 35 6.42 14.32 -6.45
C LYS A 35 6.23 14.65 -7.93
N PHE A 36 6.60 13.74 -8.83
CA PHE A 36 6.43 13.95 -10.27
C PHE A 36 4.96 14.19 -10.63
N MET A 37 4.05 13.39 -10.08
CA MET A 37 2.61 13.57 -10.31
C MET A 37 2.12 14.92 -9.84
N ALA A 38 2.52 15.36 -8.65
CA ALA A 38 2.12 16.65 -8.11
C ALA A 38 2.58 17.83 -8.98
N GLU A 39 3.81 17.74 -9.49
CA GLU A 39 4.42 18.81 -10.30
C GLU A 39 3.91 18.84 -11.74
N ASN A 40 3.59 17.69 -12.33
CA ASN A 40 3.38 17.58 -13.77
C ASN A 40 1.98 17.11 -14.18
N LEU A 41 1.30 16.30 -13.38
CA LEU A 41 0.06 15.63 -13.78
C LEU A 41 -1.17 16.07 -12.99
N LYS A 42 -0.99 16.56 -11.78
CA LYS A 42 -2.09 17.00 -10.92
C LYS A 42 -2.99 18.07 -11.56
N PRO A 43 -2.47 19.07 -12.30
CA PRO A 43 -3.33 20.04 -12.98
C PRO A 43 -4.30 19.43 -14.01
N PHE A 44 -4.01 18.21 -14.47
CA PHE A 44 -4.83 17.48 -15.43
C PHE A 44 -5.76 16.43 -14.77
N GLY A 45 -5.90 16.46 -13.43
CA GLY A 45 -6.82 15.59 -12.70
C GLY A 45 -6.22 14.31 -12.14
N TRP A 46 -4.91 14.07 -12.28
CA TRP A 46 -4.23 12.94 -11.68
C TRP A 46 -4.08 13.16 -10.17
N GLN A 47 -4.63 12.24 -9.36
CA GLN A 47 -4.76 12.47 -7.92
C GLN A 47 -4.32 11.31 -7.04
N TYR A 48 -4.26 10.08 -7.57
CA TYR A 48 -4.09 8.89 -6.75
C TYR A 48 -2.69 8.32 -6.89
N ILE A 49 -2.06 8.03 -5.77
CA ILE A 49 -0.81 7.25 -5.64
C ILE A 49 -1.15 5.97 -4.93
N VAL A 50 -1.00 4.84 -5.61
CA VAL A 50 -1.38 3.53 -5.08
C VAL A 50 -0.15 2.62 -5.01
N VAL A 51 0.15 2.13 -3.81
CA VAL A 51 1.13 1.07 -3.59
C VAL A 51 0.42 -0.28 -3.78
N ASP A 52 0.85 -1.04 -4.77
CA ASP A 52 0.27 -2.34 -5.05
C ASP A 52 0.77 -3.41 -4.06
N ILE A 53 0.31 -4.62 -4.22
CA ILE A 53 0.52 -5.77 -3.34
C ILE A 53 1.98 -6.05 -2.99
N GLN A 54 2.22 -6.95 -2.04
CA GLN A 54 3.54 -7.41 -1.58
C GLN A 54 4.37 -6.36 -0.80
N TRP A 55 3.80 -5.24 -0.42
CA TRP A 55 4.47 -4.23 0.41
C TRP A 55 4.85 -4.74 1.82
N SER A 56 4.22 -5.81 2.28
CA SER A 56 4.54 -6.50 3.54
C SER A 56 5.61 -7.60 3.42
N ASN A 57 6.12 -7.85 2.21
CA ASN A 57 7.18 -8.81 1.97
C ASN A 57 8.54 -8.11 1.99
N PRO A 58 9.45 -8.39 2.97
CA PRO A 58 10.72 -7.67 3.10
C PRO A 58 11.72 -7.95 1.97
N ILE A 59 11.59 -9.10 1.32
CA ILE A 59 12.53 -9.56 0.28
C ILE A 59 11.95 -9.51 -1.14
N ALA A 60 10.78 -8.90 -1.32
CA ALA A 60 10.14 -8.81 -2.64
C ALA A 60 11.05 -8.12 -3.67
N LYS A 61 11.17 -8.72 -4.84
CA LYS A 61 12.01 -8.26 -5.95
C LYS A 61 11.27 -8.47 -7.27
N ASN A 62 11.33 -7.49 -8.15
CA ASN A 62 10.78 -7.57 -9.51
C ASN A 62 9.28 -7.92 -9.55
N HIS A 63 8.83 -8.59 -10.60
CA HIS A 63 7.46 -9.04 -10.79
C HIS A 63 7.22 -10.48 -10.31
N GLU A 64 8.15 -11.06 -9.58
CA GLU A 64 8.08 -12.43 -9.13
C GLU A 64 7.45 -12.56 -7.75
N TYR A 65 6.53 -13.51 -7.63
CA TYR A 65 6.02 -13.95 -6.33
C TYR A 65 7.01 -14.94 -5.73
N GLN A 66 7.44 -14.66 -4.51
CA GLN A 66 8.32 -15.56 -3.77
C GLN A 66 7.45 -16.46 -2.88
N PRO A 67 7.33 -17.75 -3.19
CA PRO A 67 6.53 -18.67 -2.37
C PRO A 67 7.15 -18.80 -0.96
N PHE A 68 6.30 -18.94 0.03
CA PHE A 68 6.68 -19.18 1.43
C PHE A 68 7.51 -18.08 2.10
N THR A 69 7.52 -16.87 1.54
CA THR A 69 8.16 -15.73 2.21
C THR A 69 7.41 -15.38 3.48
N GLU A 70 8.16 -15.10 4.53
CA GLU A 70 7.60 -14.59 5.77
C GLU A 70 7.20 -13.13 5.59
N LEU A 71 5.88 -12.87 5.68
CA LEU A 71 5.33 -11.53 5.57
C LEU A 71 5.43 -10.78 6.89
N CYS A 72 5.64 -9.48 6.84
CA CYS A 72 5.57 -8.61 8.01
C CYS A 72 4.11 -8.50 8.47
N MET A 73 3.85 -8.94 9.70
CA MET A 73 2.52 -8.96 10.32
C MET A 73 2.61 -8.55 11.77
N ASP A 74 1.55 -7.94 12.27
CA ASP A 74 1.39 -7.70 13.70
C ASP A 74 0.91 -8.96 14.46
N GLU A 75 0.67 -8.81 15.75
CA GLU A 75 0.21 -9.89 16.66
C GLU A 75 -1.16 -10.48 16.28
N TYR A 76 -1.95 -9.77 15.48
CA TYR A 76 -3.25 -10.20 14.96
C TYR A 76 -3.18 -10.67 13.50
N SER A 77 -1.99 -10.92 12.97
CA SER A 77 -1.74 -11.24 11.55
C SER A 77 -2.25 -10.19 10.56
N ARG A 78 -2.38 -8.93 10.99
CA ARG A 78 -2.63 -7.83 10.05
C ARG A 78 -1.30 -7.47 9.37
N LEU A 79 -1.33 -7.33 8.05
CA LEU A 79 -0.15 -6.95 7.28
C LEU A 79 0.36 -5.57 7.71
N ILE A 80 1.66 -5.45 7.89
CA ILE A 80 2.37 -4.19 8.13
C ILE A 80 3.44 -3.99 7.06
N PRO A 81 3.77 -2.73 6.69
CA PRO A 81 4.81 -2.48 5.69
C PRO A 81 6.17 -3.01 6.14
N ALA A 82 6.88 -3.66 5.22
CA ALA A 82 8.24 -4.11 5.46
C ALA A 82 9.17 -2.90 5.60
N VAL A 83 9.78 -2.73 6.77
CA VAL A 83 10.61 -1.54 7.09
C VAL A 83 11.87 -1.45 6.23
N GLU A 84 12.34 -2.56 5.70
CA GLU A 84 13.45 -2.64 4.77
C GLU A 84 13.16 -1.88 3.45
N ARG A 85 11.89 -1.79 3.09
CA ARG A 85 11.41 -1.17 1.85
C ARG A 85 10.68 0.14 2.12
N PHE A 86 10.04 0.25 3.28
CA PHE A 86 9.28 1.42 3.74
C PHE A 86 9.79 1.86 5.11
N PRO A 87 10.99 2.46 5.18
CA PRO A 87 11.65 2.75 6.46
C PRO A 87 10.87 3.71 7.35
N SER A 88 10.05 4.58 6.79
CA SER A 88 9.20 5.48 7.61
C SER A 88 8.11 4.74 8.39
N ALA A 89 7.81 3.48 8.04
CA ALA A 89 6.86 2.64 8.76
C ALA A 89 7.40 2.12 10.11
N ALA A 90 8.68 2.30 10.39
CA ALA A 90 9.32 1.85 11.63
C ALA A 90 8.60 2.37 12.88
N GLY A 91 8.68 1.57 13.96
CA GLY A 91 8.03 1.92 15.23
C GLY A 91 6.50 1.80 15.20
N GLY A 92 5.96 0.93 14.34
CA GLY A 92 4.52 0.66 14.27
C GLY A 92 3.69 1.75 13.56
N LYS A 93 4.34 2.68 12.86
CA LYS A 93 3.67 3.80 12.20
C LYS A 93 2.90 3.38 10.93
N GLY A 94 3.15 2.19 10.40
CA GLY A 94 2.52 1.73 9.17
C GLY A 94 2.79 2.68 8.00
N PHE A 95 1.81 2.86 7.14
CA PHE A 95 1.92 3.80 6.02
C PHE A 95 1.62 5.26 6.39
N ALA A 96 1.32 5.60 7.66
CA ALA A 96 0.92 6.96 8.02
C ALA A 96 1.93 8.03 7.55
N PRO A 97 3.25 7.91 7.78
CA PRO A 97 4.19 8.95 7.35
C PRO A 97 4.29 9.10 5.82
N LEU A 98 4.19 8.00 5.07
CA LEU A 98 4.19 8.04 3.62
C LEU A 98 2.89 8.65 3.08
N ALA A 99 1.75 8.29 3.67
CA ALA A 99 0.45 8.86 3.33
C ALA A 99 0.42 10.38 3.61
N GLU A 100 0.93 10.81 4.76
CA GLU A 100 1.05 12.23 5.11
C GLU A 100 1.89 13.01 4.09
N TYR A 101 3.02 12.43 3.65
CA TYR A 101 3.82 13.02 2.57
C TYR A 101 3.02 13.16 1.28
N VAL A 102 2.33 12.10 0.82
CA VAL A 102 1.51 12.16 -0.39
C VAL A 102 0.38 13.18 -0.26
N HIS A 103 -0.28 13.23 0.91
CA HIS A 103 -1.32 14.22 1.20
C HIS A 103 -0.77 15.66 1.22
N SER A 104 0.46 15.86 1.71
CA SER A 104 1.09 17.20 1.70
C SER A 104 1.31 17.75 0.29
N LEU A 105 1.41 16.87 -0.71
CA LEU A 105 1.46 17.23 -2.13
C LEU A 105 0.06 17.50 -2.73
N GLY A 106 -1.00 17.33 -1.93
CA GLY A 106 -2.39 17.46 -2.36
C GLY A 106 -2.86 16.29 -3.22
N LEU A 107 -2.25 15.11 -3.04
CA LEU A 107 -2.62 13.86 -3.69
C LEU A 107 -3.32 12.93 -2.69
N LYS A 108 -3.88 11.84 -3.18
CA LYS A 108 -4.56 10.80 -2.40
C LYS A 108 -3.68 9.55 -2.37
N PHE A 109 -3.57 8.93 -1.20
CA PHE A 109 -2.79 7.71 -1.01
C PHE A 109 -3.71 6.48 -0.92
N GLY A 110 -3.32 5.39 -1.54
CA GLY A 110 -4.01 4.12 -1.49
C GLY A 110 -3.05 2.93 -1.46
N ILE A 111 -3.56 1.79 -1.03
CA ILE A 111 -2.85 0.51 -1.04
C ILE A 111 -3.74 -0.58 -1.64
N HIS A 112 -3.12 -1.54 -2.31
CA HIS A 112 -3.76 -2.81 -2.65
C HIS A 112 -3.34 -3.91 -1.69
N ILE A 113 -4.23 -4.85 -1.45
CA ILE A 113 -3.96 -6.08 -0.69
C ILE A 113 -4.38 -7.28 -1.54
N MET A 114 -3.73 -8.41 -1.30
CA MET A 114 -4.19 -9.68 -1.88
C MET A 114 -5.53 -10.08 -1.26
N ARG A 115 -6.39 -10.66 -2.07
CA ARG A 115 -7.65 -11.24 -1.58
C ARG A 115 -7.38 -12.43 -0.66
N GLY A 116 -8.28 -12.65 0.27
CA GLY A 116 -8.24 -13.80 1.20
C GLY A 116 -7.32 -13.54 2.40
N ILE A 117 -7.04 -14.61 3.12
CA ILE A 117 -6.19 -14.60 4.32
C ILE A 117 -4.85 -15.23 3.96
N PRO A 118 -3.72 -14.59 4.28
CA PRO A 118 -2.40 -15.18 4.06
C PRO A 118 -2.25 -16.53 4.77
N ARG A 119 -1.66 -17.52 4.08
CA ARG A 119 -1.41 -18.84 4.67
C ARG A 119 -0.63 -18.78 5.98
N GLN A 120 0.27 -17.81 6.11
CA GLN A 120 1.03 -17.55 7.32
C GLN A 120 0.12 -17.22 8.51
N ALA A 121 -0.93 -16.40 8.32
CA ALA A 121 -1.91 -16.08 9.36
C ALA A 121 -2.69 -17.32 9.79
N VAL A 122 -3.12 -18.16 8.84
CA VAL A 122 -3.81 -19.41 9.11
C VAL A 122 -2.91 -20.37 9.89
N HIS A 123 -1.64 -20.50 9.48
CA HIS A 123 -0.68 -21.38 10.14
C HIS A 123 -0.35 -20.92 11.57
N ARG A 124 -0.21 -19.62 11.79
CA ARG A 124 0.06 -19.04 13.12
C ARG A 124 -1.15 -19.11 14.06
N ASN A 125 -2.35 -19.32 13.52
CA ASN A 125 -3.60 -19.37 14.27
C ASN A 125 -3.74 -18.22 15.28
N THR A 126 -3.43 -17.01 14.86
CA THR A 126 -3.47 -15.82 15.70
C THR A 126 -4.91 -15.39 15.98
N ALA A 127 -5.10 -14.77 17.13
CA ALA A 127 -6.42 -14.23 17.50
C ALA A 127 -6.84 -13.11 16.53
N ILE A 128 -8.12 -13.04 16.25
CA ILE A 128 -8.72 -11.89 15.55
C ILE A 128 -8.83 -10.74 16.55
N LYS A 129 -8.34 -9.56 16.18
CA LYS A 129 -8.38 -8.39 17.07
C LYS A 129 -9.80 -8.11 17.56
N GLY A 130 -9.95 -8.01 18.89
CA GLY A 130 -11.24 -7.71 19.53
C GLY A 130 -12.12 -8.94 19.74
N THR A 131 -11.61 -10.13 19.56
CA THR A 131 -12.30 -11.39 19.84
C THR A 131 -11.49 -12.27 20.78
N SER A 132 -12.14 -13.31 21.33
CA SER A 132 -11.49 -14.36 22.11
C SER A 132 -11.03 -15.56 21.27
N ARG A 133 -11.09 -15.44 19.96
CA ARG A 133 -10.72 -16.49 19.00
C ARG A 133 -9.61 -15.99 18.08
#